data_ac5b27877031a505a8cccd0d21dd9aa3
#
_entry.id   ac5b27877031a505a8cccd0d21dd9aa3
#
_cell.length_a   1.000
_cell.length_b   1.000
_cell.length_c   1.000
_cell.angle_alpha   90.00
_cell.angle_beta   90.00
_cell.angle_gamma   90.00
#
_symmetry.space_group_name_H-M   'P 1'
#
loop_
_entity.id
_entity.type
_entity.pdbx_description
1 polymer ?
#
loop_
_entity_poly.entity_id
_entity_poly.type
_entity_poly.pdbx_seq_one_letter_code
_entity_poly.pdbx_strand_id
1 'polypeptide(L)'
;MKILSNIAHNLVLIPGWRTHRHIVVIESDDWGTIRMPSAEDYQKFLKQGIKVDKDPYCKYDGLASKTDLTNLFEVLDSVRDKNGNPAVLTADSVVANPDFQKIKAAGFYQY
;
A
#
# COMPACT_ATOMS: atom_id res chain seq x y z
N MET A 1 -35.57 -6.63 -12.59
CA MET A 1 -35.01 -5.36 -12.05
C MET A 1 -33.48 -5.26 -12.13
N LYS A 2 -32.67 -6.27 -11.80
CA LYS A 2 -31.19 -6.20 -11.86
C LYS A 2 -30.60 -5.92 -13.26
N ILE A 3 -31.19 -6.45 -14.33
CA ILE A 3 -30.68 -6.27 -15.71
C ILE A 3 -30.81 -4.81 -16.16
N LEU A 4 -31.94 -4.17 -15.91
CA LEU A 4 -32.20 -2.76 -16.26
C LEU A 4 -31.26 -1.81 -15.46
N SER A 5 -31.00 -2.13 -14.19
CA SER A 5 -30.04 -1.39 -13.37
C SER A 5 -28.62 -1.49 -13.94
N ASN A 6 -28.19 -2.67 -14.35
CA ASN A 6 -26.87 -2.86 -14.96
C ASN A 6 -26.73 -2.13 -16.30
N ILE A 7 -27.78 -2.14 -17.13
CA ILE A 7 -27.78 -1.38 -18.39
C ILE A 7 -27.68 0.12 -18.13
N ALA A 8 -28.46 0.65 -17.19
CA ALA A 8 -28.38 2.06 -16.81
C ALA A 8 -27.02 2.47 -16.30
N HIS A 9 -26.37 1.64 -15.46
CA HIS A 9 -25.00 1.88 -14.98
C HIS A 9 -23.99 1.91 -16.12
N ASN A 10 -24.11 1.00 -17.09
CA ASN A 10 -23.21 0.97 -18.24
C ASN A 10 -23.43 2.16 -19.18
N LEU A 11 -24.67 2.63 -19.33
CA LEU A 11 -24.99 3.80 -20.16
C LEU A 11 -24.39 5.09 -19.60
N VAL A 12 -24.28 5.24 -18.26
CA VAL A 12 -23.64 6.39 -17.62
C VAL A 12 -22.16 6.51 -18.00
N LEU A 13 -21.49 5.41 -18.32
CA LEU A 13 -20.07 5.39 -18.72
C LEU A 13 -19.85 5.73 -20.21
N ILE A 14 -20.91 5.79 -21.03
CA ILE A 14 -20.79 6.06 -22.48
C ILE A 14 -20.19 7.45 -22.76
N PRO A 15 -20.59 8.54 -22.08
CA PRO A 15 -20.00 9.87 -22.27
C PRO A 15 -18.64 10.06 -21.57
N GLY A 16 -18.09 9.02 -20.92
CA GLY A 16 -16.80 9.09 -20.24
C GLY A 16 -15.63 9.35 -21.20
N TRP A 17 -14.51 9.76 -20.61
CA TRP A 17 -13.25 9.94 -21.35
C TRP A 17 -12.85 8.61 -22.04
N ARG A 18 -12.40 8.71 -23.27
CA ARG A 18 -11.96 7.57 -24.08
C ARG A 18 -10.59 7.81 -24.66
N THR A 19 -9.80 6.76 -24.76
CA THR A 19 -8.47 6.80 -25.38
C THR A 19 -8.22 5.51 -26.17
N HIS A 20 -7.45 5.62 -27.24
CA HIS A 20 -6.90 4.47 -27.96
C HIS A 20 -5.55 3.98 -27.36
N ARG A 21 -5.09 4.63 -26.30
CA ARG A 21 -3.87 4.22 -25.59
C ARG A 21 -4.19 3.07 -24.63
N HIS A 22 -3.31 2.10 -24.60
CA HIS A 22 -3.26 1.12 -23.52
C HIS A 22 -2.49 1.75 -22.37
N ILE A 23 -3.15 1.96 -21.24
CA ILE A 23 -2.57 2.61 -20.05
C ILE A 23 -2.56 1.58 -18.93
N VAL A 24 -1.39 1.34 -18.34
CA VAL A 24 -1.22 0.58 -17.11
C VAL A 24 -0.81 1.55 -16.02
N VAL A 25 -1.56 1.56 -14.93
CA VAL A 25 -1.26 2.34 -13.73
C VAL A 25 -0.84 1.36 -12.65
N ILE A 26 0.32 1.62 -12.03
CA ILE A 26 0.83 0.83 -10.91
C ILE A 26 0.84 1.77 -9.71
N GLU A 27 -0.03 1.51 -8.76
CA GLU A 27 -0.14 2.27 -7.50
C GLU A 27 0.13 1.32 -6.34
N SER A 28 0.77 1.84 -5.30
CA SER A 28 1.00 1.13 -4.05
C SER A 28 0.82 2.10 -2.90
N ASP A 29 -0.04 1.76 -1.98
CA ASP A 29 -0.42 2.57 -0.84
C ASP A 29 0.36 2.21 0.43
N ASP A 30 0.15 3.00 1.47
CA ASP A 30 0.70 2.81 2.82
C ASP A 30 2.24 2.85 2.93
N TRP A 31 2.93 3.42 1.94
CA TRP A 31 4.38 3.57 2.00
C TRP A 31 4.81 4.39 3.22
N GLY A 32 5.77 3.83 3.98
CA GLY A 32 6.25 4.46 5.21
C GLY A 32 5.41 4.17 6.46
N THR A 33 4.37 3.35 6.37
CA THR A 33 3.58 2.92 7.54
C THR A 33 4.38 1.98 8.43
N ILE A 34 4.34 2.23 9.75
CA ILE A 34 4.89 1.34 10.78
C ILE A 34 3.72 0.63 11.46
N ARG A 35 3.46 -0.61 11.09
CA ARG A 35 2.36 -1.42 11.67
C ARG A 35 2.79 -2.21 12.88
N MET A 36 4.04 -2.67 12.90
CA MET A 36 4.64 -3.38 14.03
C MET A 36 5.86 -2.58 14.52
N PRO A 37 5.86 -2.07 15.76
CA PRO A 37 6.94 -1.21 16.26
C PRO A 37 8.30 -1.88 16.28
N SER A 38 8.35 -3.18 16.63
CA SER A 38 9.60 -3.94 16.69
C SER A 38 9.37 -5.45 16.64
N ALA A 39 10.42 -6.20 16.36
CA ALA A 39 10.40 -7.66 16.46
C ALA A 39 10.14 -8.14 17.90
N GLU A 40 10.61 -7.38 18.91
CA GLU A 40 10.35 -7.69 20.31
C GLU A 40 8.87 -7.54 20.66
N ASP A 41 8.22 -6.48 20.17
CA ASP A 41 6.78 -6.28 20.40
C ASP A 41 5.95 -7.35 19.69
N TYR A 42 6.34 -7.75 18.50
CA TYR A 42 5.74 -8.89 17.82
C TYR A 42 5.79 -10.15 18.68
N GLN A 43 6.94 -10.48 19.27
CA GLN A 43 7.08 -11.65 20.14
C GLN A 43 6.29 -11.52 21.46
N LYS A 44 6.19 -10.30 22.01
CA LYS A 44 5.34 -10.04 23.20
C LYS A 44 3.88 -10.29 22.88
N PHE A 45 3.38 -9.81 21.74
CA PHE A 45 1.99 -10.05 21.34
C PHE A 45 1.68 -11.54 21.15
N LEU A 46 2.59 -12.29 20.51
CA LEU A 46 2.43 -13.74 20.39
C LEU A 46 2.35 -14.44 21.75
N LYS A 47 3.23 -14.07 22.69
CA LYS A 47 3.21 -14.62 24.07
C LYS A 47 1.93 -14.29 24.83
N GLN A 48 1.29 -13.16 24.51
CA GLN A 48 0.00 -12.76 25.08
C GLN A 48 -1.21 -13.41 24.37
N GLY A 49 -0.97 -14.27 23.37
CA GLY A 49 -2.01 -14.94 22.62
C GLY A 49 -2.68 -14.07 21.53
N ILE A 50 -2.12 -12.89 21.25
CA ILE A 50 -2.58 -12.02 20.16
C ILE A 50 -2.09 -12.62 18.84
N LYS A 51 -3.02 -12.88 17.91
CA LYS A 51 -2.75 -13.63 16.67
C LYS A 51 -2.11 -12.75 15.57
N VAL A 52 -1.06 -12.02 15.91
CA VAL A 52 -0.32 -11.16 14.93
C VAL A 52 0.37 -11.99 13.84
N ASP A 53 0.58 -13.29 14.07
CA ASP A 53 1.13 -14.24 13.09
C ASP A 53 0.16 -14.56 11.93
N LYS A 54 -1.13 -14.30 12.13
CA LYS A 54 -2.17 -14.50 11.12
C LYS A 54 -2.35 -13.30 10.20
N ASP A 55 -1.83 -12.16 10.60
CA ASP A 55 -1.86 -10.94 9.79
C ASP A 55 -0.53 -10.81 9.04
N PRO A 56 -0.55 -10.91 7.68
CA PRO A 56 0.67 -10.80 6.88
C PRO A 56 1.34 -9.44 7.03
N TYR A 57 0.57 -8.38 7.23
CA TYR A 57 1.12 -7.03 7.44
C TYR A 57 1.88 -6.92 8.76
N CYS A 58 1.35 -7.45 9.85
CA CYS A 58 2.07 -7.48 11.14
C CYS A 58 3.34 -8.34 11.09
N LYS A 59 3.37 -9.35 10.21
CA LYS A 59 4.46 -10.32 10.14
C LYS A 59 5.58 -9.92 9.20
N TYR A 60 5.26 -9.33 8.06
CA TYR A 60 6.22 -9.13 6.96
C TYR A 60 6.42 -7.67 6.58
N ASP A 61 5.50 -6.79 7.00
CA ASP A 61 5.56 -5.39 6.63
C ASP A 61 6.69 -4.67 7.35
N GLY A 62 7.39 -3.81 6.63
CA GLY A 62 8.52 -3.05 7.14
C GLY A 62 8.85 -1.88 6.22
N LEU A 63 9.66 -0.96 6.72
CA LEU A 63 10.14 0.14 5.90
C LEU A 63 11.09 -0.37 4.82
N ALA A 64 10.89 0.09 3.59
CA ALA A 64 11.72 -0.26 2.46
C ALA A 64 13.18 0.16 2.71
N SER A 65 14.09 -0.79 2.59
CA SER A 65 15.52 -0.52 2.65
C SER A 65 16.04 0.06 1.32
N LYS A 66 17.28 0.57 1.33
CA LYS A 66 17.95 0.97 0.08
C LYS A 66 17.99 -0.18 -0.95
N THR A 67 18.24 -1.40 -0.49
CA THR A 67 18.31 -2.58 -1.36
C THR A 67 16.96 -2.88 -1.98
N ASP A 68 15.87 -2.81 -1.20
CA ASP A 68 14.52 -3.04 -1.71
C ASP A 68 14.16 -2.03 -2.80
N LEU A 69 14.47 -0.76 -2.57
CA LEU A 69 14.22 0.30 -3.56
C LEU A 69 15.08 0.12 -4.81
N THR A 70 16.36 -0.27 -4.66
CA THR A 70 17.23 -0.55 -5.80
C THR A 70 16.65 -1.67 -6.66
N ASN A 71 16.28 -2.79 -6.05
CA ASN A 71 15.69 -3.92 -6.75
C ASN A 71 14.37 -3.55 -7.44
N LEU A 72 13.52 -2.76 -6.78
CA LEU A 72 12.28 -2.26 -7.37
C LEU A 72 12.56 -1.42 -8.61
N PHE A 73 13.48 -0.47 -8.53
CA PHE A 73 13.82 0.40 -9.68
C PHE A 73 14.47 -0.37 -10.83
N GLU A 74 15.28 -1.39 -10.56
CA GLU A 74 15.81 -2.28 -11.59
C GLU A 74 14.70 -3.01 -12.34
N VAL A 75 13.69 -3.52 -11.61
CA VAL A 75 12.53 -4.17 -12.23
C VAL A 75 11.72 -3.18 -13.06
N LEU A 76 11.42 -1.99 -12.53
CA LEU A 76 10.68 -0.97 -13.26
C LEU A 76 11.44 -0.52 -14.52
N ASP A 77 12.76 -0.38 -14.45
CA ASP A 77 13.59 0.01 -15.60
C ASP A 77 13.70 -1.10 -16.65
N SER A 78 13.52 -2.35 -16.27
CA SER A 78 13.55 -3.49 -17.20
C SER A 78 12.35 -3.56 -18.14
N VAL A 79 11.23 -2.90 -17.78
CA VAL A 79 9.99 -2.89 -18.56
C VAL A 79 9.82 -1.53 -19.22
N ARG A 80 9.73 -1.52 -20.56
CA ARG A 80 9.67 -0.30 -21.34
C ARG A 80 8.40 -0.21 -22.18
N ASP A 81 7.87 0.99 -22.29
CA ASP A 81 6.79 1.29 -23.23
C ASP A 81 7.31 1.34 -24.68
N LYS A 82 6.40 1.56 -25.63
CA LYS A 82 6.74 1.69 -27.07
C LYS A 82 7.67 2.85 -27.40
N ASN A 83 7.81 3.82 -26.51
CA ASN A 83 8.69 5.00 -26.69
C ASN A 83 10.03 4.82 -25.93
N GLY A 84 10.22 3.68 -25.26
CA GLY A 84 11.43 3.38 -24.49
C GLY A 84 11.40 3.93 -23.06
N ASN A 85 10.29 4.50 -22.58
CA ASN A 85 10.18 4.97 -21.20
C ASN A 85 10.03 3.80 -20.23
N PRO A 86 10.68 3.83 -19.05
CA PRO A 86 10.53 2.80 -18.04
C PRO A 86 9.14 2.78 -17.43
N ALA A 87 8.79 1.68 -16.80
CA ALA A 87 7.59 1.61 -15.98
C ALA A 87 7.70 2.56 -14.77
N VAL A 88 6.57 3.12 -14.37
CA VAL A 88 6.48 4.06 -13.24
C VAL A 88 5.54 3.49 -12.19
N LEU A 89 5.93 3.56 -10.93
CA LEU A 89 5.11 3.23 -9.79
C LEU A 89 4.78 4.53 -9.03
N THR A 90 3.51 4.73 -8.71
CA THR A 90 3.05 5.78 -7.82
C THR A 90 3.01 5.22 -6.40
N ALA A 91 3.81 5.80 -5.52
CA ALA A 91 3.83 5.41 -4.10
C ALA A 91 3.01 6.42 -3.29
N ASP A 92 1.89 5.96 -2.71
CA ASP A 92 1.06 6.76 -1.81
C ASP A 92 1.63 6.64 -0.40
N SER A 93 2.36 7.68 0.01
CA SER A 93 3.10 7.67 1.27
C SER A 93 2.29 8.26 2.39
N VAL A 94 2.34 7.64 3.57
CA VAL A 94 1.76 8.21 4.79
C VAL A 94 2.52 9.46 5.20
N VAL A 95 1.78 10.46 5.68
CA VAL A 95 2.35 11.76 6.08
C VAL A 95 2.95 11.72 7.49
N ALA A 96 2.53 10.75 8.32
CA ALA A 96 3.02 10.57 9.68
C ALA A 96 2.76 9.15 10.18
N ASN A 97 3.56 8.71 11.12
CA ASN A 97 3.31 7.51 11.92
C ASN A 97 2.94 7.92 13.36
N PRO A 98 2.25 7.04 14.11
CA PRO A 98 1.98 7.28 15.52
C PRO A 98 3.27 7.48 16.32
N ASP A 99 3.29 8.47 17.19
CA ASP A 99 4.37 8.63 18.18
C ASP A 99 4.12 7.70 19.36
N PHE A 100 4.57 6.46 19.23
CA PHE A 100 4.35 5.41 20.25
C PHE A 100 4.87 5.80 21.64
N GLN A 101 5.92 6.64 21.73
CA GLN A 101 6.46 7.09 23.00
C GLN A 101 5.52 8.08 23.68
N LYS A 102 4.99 9.05 22.94
CA LYS A 102 4.00 10.01 23.46
C LYS A 102 2.70 9.33 23.84
N ILE A 103 2.20 8.43 22.99
CA ILE A 103 0.99 7.65 23.27
C ILE A 103 1.13 6.89 24.58
N LYS A 104 2.27 6.21 24.77
CA LYS A 104 2.54 5.48 26.01
C LYS A 104 2.66 6.41 27.21
N ALA A 105 3.37 7.54 27.09
CA ALA A 105 3.53 8.52 28.17
C ALA A 105 2.20 9.15 28.57
N ALA A 106 1.26 9.32 27.62
CA ALA A 106 -0.09 9.79 27.89
C ALA A 106 -1.06 8.69 28.40
N GLY A 107 -0.56 7.48 28.73
CA GLY A 107 -1.38 6.37 29.22
C GLY A 107 -2.41 5.88 28.20
N PHE A 108 -2.14 6.05 26.91
CA PHE A 108 -3.02 5.68 25.78
C PHE A 108 -4.33 6.47 25.67
N TYR A 109 -4.40 7.65 26.28
CA TYR A 109 -5.57 8.55 26.17
C TYR A 109 -5.44 9.58 25.04
N GLN A 110 -4.26 9.72 24.43
CA GLN A 110 -3.99 10.65 23.33
C GLN A 110 -3.22 9.92 22.21
N TYR A 111 -3.56 10.26 20.96
CA TYR A 111 -2.97 9.69 19.74
C TYR A 111 -2.32 10.78 18.91
#